data_0c8d3c56e4c678ab2e0cffbdfc524b56
#
_entry.id   0c8d3c56e4c678ab2e0cffbdfc524b56
#
_cell.length_a   1.000
_cell.length_b   1.000
_cell.length_c   1.000
_cell.angle_alpha   90.00
_cell.angle_beta   90.00
_cell.angle_gamma   90.00
#
_symmetry.space_group_name_H-M   'P 1'
#
loop_
_entity.id
_entity.type
_entity.pdbx_description
1 polymer ?
#
loop_
_entity_poly.entity_id
_entity_poly.type
_entity_poly.pdbx_seq_one_letter_code
_entity_poly.pdbx_strand_id
1 'polypeptide(L)'
;MFRTMRIAVCIATALPALALRAEDRTFHLDAVGLRYGFGANKSSRHFDSGSVFTEWTLPLDWDVGPFKCFLDLEIAAGGLGDKDGYGAFFETGPILKTHFRTLPVYLQCGLNTGFLTRTDFDSKDLGYPLEFTTYAGLGWDFMSHFSVVYRYQHTSNAGLGSENPGLNMHAFSLSYRF
;
A
#
# COMPACT_ATOMS: atom_id res chain seq x y z
N MET A 1 23.40 -24.28 -19.49
CA MET A 1 22.21 -24.25 -20.38
C MET A 1 21.05 -23.76 -19.56
N PHE A 2 20.93 -22.44 -19.37
CA PHE A 2 19.90 -21.80 -18.53
C PHE A 2 18.69 -21.41 -19.39
N ARG A 3 17.56 -22.05 -19.17
CA ARG A 3 16.27 -21.71 -19.78
C ARG A 3 15.70 -20.48 -19.07
N THR A 4 15.78 -19.33 -19.69
CA THR A 4 15.07 -18.12 -19.31
C THR A 4 13.56 -18.35 -19.48
N MET A 5 12.86 -18.50 -18.38
CA MET A 5 11.39 -18.54 -18.35
C MET A 5 10.87 -17.10 -18.52
N ARG A 6 10.49 -16.74 -19.73
CA ARG A 6 9.78 -15.49 -20.01
C ARG A 6 8.35 -15.63 -19.50
N ILE A 7 8.05 -15.01 -18.36
CA ILE A 7 6.67 -14.82 -17.91
C ILE A 7 6.10 -13.67 -18.76
N ALA A 8 5.33 -14.04 -19.78
CA ALA A 8 4.53 -13.07 -20.52
C ALA A 8 3.32 -12.71 -19.62
N VAL A 9 3.36 -11.52 -19.01
CA VAL A 9 2.19 -10.93 -18.37
C VAL A 9 1.30 -10.42 -19.50
N CYS A 10 0.37 -11.27 -19.95
CA CYS A 10 -0.76 -10.83 -20.75
C CYS A 10 -1.74 -10.09 -19.85
N ILE A 11 -1.59 -8.78 -19.71
CA ILE A 11 -2.65 -7.90 -19.23
C ILE A 11 -3.64 -7.80 -20.38
N ALA A 12 -4.65 -8.68 -20.36
CA ALA A 12 -5.78 -8.60 -21.29
C ALA A 12 -6.55 -7.31 -20.97
N THR A 13 -6.44 -6.34 -21.86
CA THR A 13 -7.21 -5.10 -21.87
C THR A 13 -8.65 -5.38 -22.30
N ALA A 14 -9.43 -5.99 -21.39
CA ALA A 14 -10.87 -5.92 -21.43
C ALA A 14 -11.28 -4.86 -20.39
N LEU A 15 -11.00 -3.60 -20.69
CA LEU A 15 -11.69 -2.48 -20.06
C LEU A 15 -13.06 -2.37 -20.74
N PRO A 16 -14.17 -2.83 -20.09
CA PRO A 16 -15.48 -2.34 -20.48
C PRO A 16 -15.39 -0.82 -20.37
N ALA A 17 -16.08 -0.10 -21.27
CA ALA A 17 -16.20 1.34 -21.17
C ALA A 17 -16.77 1.68 -19.79
N LEU A 18 -15.88 1.92 -18.82
CA LEU A 18 -16.24 2.40 -17.50
C LEU A 18 -16.78 3.81 -17.73
N ALA A 19 -18.07 3.98 -17.57
CA ALA A 19 -18.64 5.30 -17.43
C ALA A 19 -18.10 5.88 -16.11
N LEU A 20 -16.96 6.54 -16.19
CA LEU A 20 -16.43 7.38 -15.12
C LEU A 20 -17.47 8.48 -14.88
N ARG A 21 -18.36 8.29 -13.95
CA ARG A 21 -19.16 9.36 -13.39
C ARG A 21 -18.25 10.08 -12.40
N ALA A 22 -17.76 11.24 -12.78
CA ALA A 22 -17.33 12.23 -11.83
C ALA A 22 -18.59 12.71 -11.08
N GLU A 23 -19.05 11.96 -10.08
CA GLU A 23 -19.92 12.50 -9.07
C GLU A 23 -19.11 13.53 -8.28
N ASP A 24 -19.76 14.50 -7.63
CA ASP A 24 -19.20 15.70 -6.98
C ASP A 24 -18.15 15.43 -5.86
N ARG A 25 -17.34 14.37 -6.00
CA ARG A 25 -16.18 14.14 -5.13
C ARG A 25 -15.12 15.20 -5.41
N THR A 26 -14.88 16.03 -4.44
CA THR A 26 -13.79 17.01 -4.46
C THR A 26 -12.56 16.44 -3.80
N PHE A 27 -11.38 16.90 -4.21
CA PHE A 27 -10.14 16.57 -3.53
C PHE A 27 -10.15 17.14 -2.10
N HIS A 28 -10.10 16.27 -1.10
CA HIS A 28 -10.03 16.66 0.31
C HIS A 28 -9.37 15.55 1.15
N LEU A 29 -8.95 15.90 2.36
CA LEU A 29 -8.48 14.95 3.35
C LEU A 29 -9.64 14.04 3.78
N ASP A 30 -9.54 12.73 3.52
CA ASP A 30 -10.54 11.73 3.89
C ASP A 30 -10.23 11.10 5.26
N ALA A 31 -8.96 10.75 5.48
CA ALA A 31 -8.58 10.07 6.72
C ALA A 31 -7.17 10.41 7.20
N VAL A 32 -6.96 10.23 8.50
CA VAL A 32 -5.66 10.22 9.15
C VAL A 32 -5.53 8.98 10.01
N GLY A 33 -4.37 8.33 10.01
CA GLY A 33 -4.21 7.08 10.74
C GLY A 33 -2.79 6.75 11.15
N LEU A 34 -2.71 5.66 11.93
CA LEU A 34 -1.48 5.03 12.36
C LEU A 34 -1.40 3.63 11.76
N ARG A 35 -0.20 3.22 11.41
CA ARG A 35 0.06 1.89 10.86
C ARG A 35 1.25 1.26 11.56
N TYR A 36 1.12 -0.02 11.89
CA TYR A 36 2.20 -0.85 12.38
C TYR A 36 2.36 -2.06 11.47
N GLY A 37 3.60 -2.36 11.07
CA GLY A 37 3.95 -3.50 10.24
C GLY A 37 5.02 -4.36 10.87
N PHE A 38 5.02 -5.66 10.53
CA PHE A 38 6.04 -6.62 10.93
C PHE A 38 6.31 -7.60 9.80
N GLY A 39 7.52 -8.16 9.80
CA GLY A 39 7.98 -9.03 8.71
C GLY A 39 7.15 -10.29 8.55
N ALA A 40 6.76 -10.59 7.32
CA ALA A 40 5.82 -11.66 6.96
C ALA A 40 6.49 -13.02 6.70
N ASN A 41 7.80 -13.09 6.52
CA ASN A 41 8.52 -14.32 6.19
C ASN A 41 9.90 -14.39 6.88
N LYS A 42 10.60 -15.52 6.72
CA LYS A 42 11.90 -15.75 7.40
C LYS A 42 12.94 -14.67 7.07
N SER A 43 12.97 -14.17 5.84
CA SER A 43 13.93 -13.15 5.41
C SER A 43 13.57 -11.74 5.86
N SER A 44 12.36 -11.51 6.32
CA SER A 44 11.84 -10.21 6.77
C SER A 44 11.47 -10.18 8.26
N ARG A 45 11.52 -11.32 8.97
CA ARG A 45 10.98 -11.51 10.33
C ARG A 45 11.53 -10.58 11.40
N HIS A 46 12.69 -9.96 11.16
CA HIS A 46 13.35 -9.07 12.10
C HIS A 46 12.96 -7.61 11.90
N PHE A 47 12.22 -7.32 10.80
CA PHE A 47 11.78 -5.99 10.49
C PHE A 47 10.44 -5.67 11.14
N ASP A 48 10.35 -4.45 11.61
CA ASP A 48 9.10 -3.80 11.97
C ASP A 48 9.06 -2.37 11.44
N SER A 49 7.86 -1.81 11.36
CA SER A 49 7.64 -0.43 10.91
C SER A 49 6.51 0.22 11.67
N GLY A 50 6.62 1.52 11.87
CA GLY A 50 5.55 2.36 12.40
C GLY A 50 5.41 3.62 11.56
N SER A 51 4.20 4.01 11.21
CA SER A 51 3.96 5.21 10.42
C SER A 51 2.68 5.93 10.79
N VAL A 52 2.65 7.22 10.51
CA VAL A 52 1.44 8.01 10.36
C VAL A 52 1.12 8.09 8.87
N PHE A 53 -0.16 8.14 8.52
CA PHE A 53 -0.58 8.30 7.14
C PHE A 53 -1.82 9.18 7.03
N THR A 54 -1.99 9.76 5.85
CA THR A 54 -3.19 10.47 5.43
C THR A 54 -3.70 9.88 4.13
N GLU A 55 -5.02 9.86 3.97
CA GLU A 55 -5.67 9.49 2.72
C GLU A 55 -6.47 10.67 2.20
N TRP A 56 -6.36 10.92 0.91
CA TRP A 56 -6.97 12.04 0.21
C TRP A 56 -7.87 11.52 -0.89
N THR A 57 -9.11 11.95 -0.90
CA THR A 57 -10.02 11.58 -2.00
C THR A 57 -9.54 12.15 -3.31
N LEU A 58 -9.63 11.33 -4.37
CA LEU A 58 -9.55 11.81 -5.74
C LEU A 58 -10.97 11.85 -6.34
N PRO A 59 -11.24 12.75 -7.30
CA PRO A 59 -12.56 12.85 -7.93
C PRO A 59 -12.78 11.70 -8.94
N LEU A 60 -12.47 10.47 -8.52
CA LEU A 60 -12.53 9.27 -9.35
C LEU A 60 -13.21 8.16 -8.56
N ASP A 61 -14.46 7.91 -8.91
CA ASP A 61 -15.23 6.78 -8.42
C ASP A 61 -16.09 6.16 -9.53
N TRP A 62 -16.43 4.88 -9.35
CA TRP A 62 -17.26 4.15 -10.30
C TRP A 62 -17.91 2.94 -9.64
N ASP A 63 -18.99 2.47 -10.25
CA ASP A 63 -19.74 1.31 -9.78
C ASP A 63 -19.46 0.09 -10.64
N VAL A 64 -19.26 -1.07 -9.96
CA VAL A 64 -19.15 -2.39 -10.59
C VAL A 64 -20.11 -3.34 -9.90
N GLY A 65 -21.33 -3.47 -10.41
CA GLY A 65 -22.38 -4.30 -9.80
C GLY A 65 -22.66 -3.89 -8.35
N PRO A 66 -22.46 -4.79 -7.35
CA PRO A 66 -22.71 -4.48 -5.94
C PRO A 66 -21.57 -3.67 -5.28
N PHE A 67 -20.53 -3.34 -6.02
CA PHE A 67 -19.33 -2.67 -5.50
C PHE A 67 -19.31 -1.20 -5.90
N LYS A 68 -18.85 -0.35 -4.98
CA LYS A 68 -18.43 1.02 -5.26
C LYS A 68 -16.92 1.12 -5.15
N CYS A 69 -16.28 1.56 -6.21
CA CYS A 69 -14.83 1.68 -6.32
C CYS A 69 -14.42 3.14 -6.21
N PHE A 70 -13.32 3.40 -5.52
CA PHE A 70 -12.74 4.73 -5.31
C PHE A 70 -11.25 4.68 -5.58
N LEU A 71 -10.73 5.75 -6.17
CA LEU A 71 -9.30 5.99 -6.23
C LEU A 71 -8.98 7.14 -5.27
N ASP A 72 -8.09 6.88 -4.33
CA ASP A 72 -7.59 7.83 -3.34
C ASP A 72 -6.07 7.95 -3.44
N LEU A 73 -5.48 8.94 -2.78
CA LEU A 73 -4.04 9.12 -2.64
C LEU A 73 -3.63 8.90 -1.19
N GLU A 74 -2.67 8.01 -0.94
CA GLU A 74 -2.03 7.85 0.38
C GLU A 74 -0.74 8.68 0.44
N ILE A 75 -0.49 9.30 1.59
CA ILE A 75 0.78 9.90 1.97
C ILE A 75 1.13 9.35 3.35
N ALA A 76 2.30 8.75 3.51
CA ALA A 76 2.73 8.18 4.77
C ALA A 76 4.18 8.54 5.10
N ALA A 77 4.48 8.66 6.39
CA ALA A 77 5.82 8.86 6.91
C ALA A 77 6.01 8.05 8.18
N GLY A 78 7.21 7.49 8.38
CA GLY A 78 7.46 6.65 9.53
C GLY A 78 8.89 6.16 9.66
N GLY A 79 9.04 5.09 10.45
CA GLY A 79 10.27 4.36 10.63
C GLY A 79 10.14 2.91 10.18
N LEU A 80 11.18 2.40 9.55
CA LEU A 80 11.39 1.00 9.20
C LEU A 80 12.73 0.57 9.79
N GLY A 81 12.79 -0.57 10.42
CA GLY A 81 14.02 -1.05 10.99
C GLY A 81 14.01 -2.50 11.41
N ASP A 82 15.13 -2.90 11.95
CA ASP A 82 15.36 -4.18 12.61
C ASP A 82 16.03 -3.95 13.98
N LYS A 83 16.56 -5.04 14.60
CA LYS A 83 17.24 -4.98 15.91
C LYS A 83 18.44 -4.02 15.97
N ASP A 84 19.05 -3.66 14.83
CA ASP A 84 20.25 -2.80 14.78
C ASP A 84 19.94 -1.34 14.51
N GLY A 85 18.66 -0.99 14.34
CA GLY A 85 18.17 0.39 14.27
C GLY A 85 17.17 0.65 13.16
N TYR A 86 16.73 1.90 13.10
CA TYR A 86 15.68 2.37 12.22
C TYR A 86 16.20 3.39 11.21
N GLY A 87 15.62 3.34 9.99
CA GLY A 87 15.63 4.43 9.02
C GLY A 87 14.25 5.08 8.94
N ALA A 88 14.22 6.36 8.68
CA ALA A 88 12.96 7.03 8.35
C ALA A 88 12.55 6.72 6.91
N PHE A 89 11.25 6.69 6.66
CA PHE A 89 10.71 6.61 5.30
C PHE A 89 9.59 7.63 5.08
N PHE A 90 9.43 8.01 3.83
CA PHE A 90 8.29 8.75 3.31
C PHE A 90 7.80 8.02 2.07
N GLU A 91 6.49 7.80 1.95
CA GLU A 91 5.89 7.16 0.78
C GLU A 91 4.58 7.82 0.37
N THR A 92 4.26 7.76 -0.91
CA THR A 92 3.00 8.26 -1.46
C THR A 92 2.60 7.45 -2.68
N GLY A 93 1.31 7.30 -2.90
CA GLY A 93 0.80 6.60 -4.07
C GLY A 93 -0.71 6.40 -4.08
N PRO A 94 -1.26 5.94 -5.20
CA PRO A 94 -2.68 5.69 -5.35
C PRO A 94 -3.13 4.44 -4.58
N ILE A 95 -4.34 4.54 -4.01
CA ILE A 95 -5.08 3.44 -3.39
C ILE A 95 -6.38 3.24 -4.16
N LEU A 96 -6.59 2.03 -4.66
CA LEU A 96 -7.90 1.59 -5.12
C LEU A 96 -8.63 0.94 -3.94
N LYS A 97 -9.80 1.48 -3.57
CA LYS A 97 -10.72 0.91 -2.58
C LYS A 97 -11.97 0.40 -3.27
N THR A 98 -12.43 -0.78 -2.88
CA THR A 98 -13.64 -1.42 -3.41
C THR A 98 -14.54 -1.79 -2.25
N HIS A 99 -15.58 -0.98 -2.02
CA HIS A 99 -16.54 -1.15 -0.94
C HIS A 99 -17.71 -2.02 -1.37
N PHE A 100 -18.13 -2.92 -0.48
CA PHE A 100 -19.40 -3.63 -0.61
C PHE A 100 -20.52 -2.71 -0.18
N ARG A 101 -21.54 -2.49 -1.02
CA ARG A 101 -22.65 -1.55 -0.71
C ARG A 101 -23.47 -1.92 0.52
N THR A 102 -23.48 -3.20 0.88
CA THR A 102 -24.32 -3.75 1.96
C THR A 102 -23.55 -4.15 3.21
N LEU A 103 -22.21 -4.08 3.18
CA LEU A 103 -21.36 -4.49 4.29
C LEU A 103 -20.34 -3.39 4.61
N PRO A 104 -19.99 -3.21 5.89
CA PRO A 104 -18.99 -2.22 6.30
C PRO A 104 -17.55 -2.71 6.04
N VAL A 105 -17.32 -3.50 4.98
CA VAL A 105 -16.01 -4.03 4.61
C VAL A 105 -15.64 -3.60 3.21
N TYR A 106 -14.35 -3.47 2.96
CA TYR A 106 -13.82 -3.12 1.66
C TYR A 106 -12.48 -3.81 1.38
N LEU A 107 -12.21 -4.02 0.12
CA LEU A 107 -10.88 -4.41 -0.33
C LEU A 107 -10.10 -3.16 -0.72
N GLN A 108 -8.80 -3.20 -0.52
CA GLN A 108 -7.91 -2.16 -1.03
C GLN A 108 -6.66 -2.77 -1.67
N CYS A 109 -6.13 -2.11 -2.68
CA CYS A 109 -4.79 -2.36 -3.20
C CYS A 109 -4.16 -1.05 -3.63
N GLY A 110 -2.84 -1.01 -3.66
CA GLY A 110 -2.11 0.20 -4.02
C GLY A 110 -0.67 -0.05 -4.38
N LEU A 111 -0.06 1.03 -4.87
CA LEU A 111 1.35 1.10 -5.18
C LEU A 111 1.87 2.45 -4.68
N ASN A 112 2.72 2.42 -3.66
CA ASN A 112 3.41 3.61 -3.17
C ASN A 112 4.83 3.66 -3.72
N THR A 113 5.28 4.86 -4.02
CA THR A 113 6.70 5.17 -4.24
C THR A 113 7.21 5.86 -2.99
N GLY A 114 8.34 5.41 -2.47
CA GLY A 114 8.87 5.90 -1.21
C GLY A 114 10.37 6.10 -1.22
N PHE A 115 10.84 6.85 -0.24
CA PHE A 115 12.24 7.10 0.00
C PHE A 115 12.60 6.66 1.43
N LEU A 116 13.69 5.88 1.55
CA LEU A 116 14.28 5.40 2.80
C LEU A 116 15.58 6.14 3.10
N THR A 117 15.77 6.57 4.34
CA THR A 117 17.01 7.20 4.78
C THR A 117 18.11 6.19 5.13
N ARG A 118 17.73 4.91 5.31
CA ARG A 118 18.64 3.80 5.57
C ARG A 118 18.19 2.58 4.79
N THR A 119 19.10 1.95 4.05
CA THR A 119 18.85 0.75 3.25
C THR A 119 19.62 -0.47 3.74
N ASP A 120 20.75 -0.25 4.41
CA ASP A 120 21.60 -1.31 4.95
C ASP A 120 21.22 -1.59 6.42
N PHE A 121 20.65 -2.77 6.66
CA PHE A 121 20.30 -3.31 7.96
C PHE A 121 21.08 -4.61 8.19
N ASP A 122 21.38 -4.98 9.45
CA ASP A 122 22.15 -6.20 9.76
C ASP A 122 21.56 -7.46 9.10
N SER A 123 20.23 -7.52 9.03
CA SER A 123 19.53 -8.67 8.48
C SER A 123 19.34 -8.62 6.96
N LYS A 124 19.48 -7.44 6.33
CA LYS A 124 19.18 -7.26 4.91
C LYS A 124 19.60 -5.88 4.40
N ASP A 125 20.33 -5.85 3.29
CA ASP A 125 20.53 -4.63 2.51
C ASP A 125 19.43 -4.51 1.45
N LEU A 126 18.64 -3.43 1.49
CA LEU A 126 17.59 -3.14 0.51
C LEU A 126 18.14 -2.53 -0.78
N GLY A 127 19.41 -2.11 -0.77
CA GLY A 127 20.20 -1.79 -1.96
C GLY A 127 20.01 -0.41 -2.54
N TYR A 128 18.87 0.25 -2.35
CA TYR A 128 18.60 1.57 -2.91
C TYR A 128 17.59 2.36 -2.08
N PRO A 129 17.75 3.70 -1.95
CA PRO A 129 16.83 4.51 -1.14
C PRO A 129 15.42 4.67 -1.71
N LEU A 130 15.26 4.60 -3.05
CA LEU A 130 13.96 4.69 -3.69
C LEU A 130 13.33 3.30 -3.75
N GLU A 131 12.19 3.15 -3.08
CA GLU A 131 11.47 1.90 -2.96
C GLU A 131 10.04 2.01 -3.50
N PHE A 132 9.51 0.89 -3.94
CA PHE A 132 8.14 0.75 -4.39
C PHE A 132 7.44 -0.28 -3.49
N THR A 133 6.34 0.14 -2.85
CA THR A 133 5.54 -0.72 -1.98
C THR A 133 4.22 -1.06 -2.66
N THR A 134 4.06 -2.31 -3.08
CA THR A 134 2.77 -2.84 -3.54
C THR A 134 2.06 -3.51 -2.40
N TYR A 135 0.73 -3.40 -2.32
CA TYR A 135 -0.05 -4.05 -1.28
C TYR A 135 -1.47 -4.40 -1.70
N ALA A 136 -2.03 -5.36 -0.98
CA ALA A 136 -3.44 -5.68 -0.98
C ALA A 136 -3.93 -5.89 0.46
N GLY A 137 -5.17 -5.51 0.75
CA GLY A 137 -5.69 -5.53 2.11
C GLY A 137 -7.20 -5.62 2.19
N LEU A 138 -7.66 -5.90 3.41
CA LEU A 138 -9.07 -5.94 3.81
C LEU A 138 -9.29 -4.89 4.89
N GLY A 139 -10.26 -4.00 4.65
CA GLY A 139 -10.68 -2.97 5.58
C GLY A 139 -12.06 -3.24 6.16
N TRP A 140 -12.27 -2.73 7.35
CA TRP A 140 -13.56 -2.72 8.05
C TRP A 140 -13.82 -1.34 8.64
N ASP A 141 -14.93 -0.72 8.20
CA ASP A 141 -15.43 0.56 8.74
C ASP A 141 -16.30 0.29 9.95
N PHE A 142 -16.05 0.99 11.06
CA PHE A 142 -16.81 0.86 12.29
C PHE A 142 -17.00 2.23 12.98
N MET A 143 -18.04 2.34 13.84
CA MET A 143 -18.33 3.57 14.59
C MET A 143 -18.37 4.85 13.73
N SER A 144 -18.88 4.79 12.52
CA SER A 144 -19.08 5.90 11.57
C SER A 144 -17.81 6.60 11.07
N HIS A 145 -16.76 6.70 11.90
CA HIS A 145 -15.55 7.48 11.62
C HIS A 145 -14.25 6.68 11.68
N PHE A 146 -14.29 5.41 12.06
CA PHE A 146 -13.08 4.62 12.23
C PHE A 146 -13.00 3.51 11.21
N SER A 147 -11.79 3.24 10.76
CA SER A 147 -11.49 2.09 9.91
C SER A 147 -10.27 1.34 10.43
N VAL A 148 -10.35 0.01 10.41
CA VAL A 148 -9.22 -0.88 10.64
C VAL A 148 -8.91 -1.59 9.33
N VAL A 149 -7.63 -1.64 8.98
CA VAL A 149 -7.17 -2.35 7.77
C VAL A 149 -6.06 -3.31 8.12
N TYR A 150 -6.19 -4.53 7.65
CA TYR A 150 -5.08 -5.44 7.47
C TYR A 150 -4.59 -5.40 6.03
N ARG A 151 -3.28 -5.29 5.80
CA ARG A 151 -2.68 -5.41 4.48
C ARG A 151 -1.42 -6.29 4.49
N TYR A 152 -1.22 -7.02 3.41
CA TYR A 152 0.05 -7.63 3.06
C TYR A 152 0.74 -6.73 2.05
N GLN A 153 2.00 -6.41 2.30
CA GLN A 153 2.78 -5.51 1.45
C GLN A 153 4.13 -6.11 1.06
N HIS A 154 4.57 -5.74 -0.13
CA HIS A 154 5.88 -6.03 -0.67
C HIS A 154 6.57 -4.73 -1.07
N THR A 155 7.74 -4.49 -0.49
CA THR A 155 8.59 -3.32 -0.80
C THR A 155 9.84 -3.79 -1.52
N SER A 156 10.22 -3.12 -2.62
CA SER A 156 11.41 -3.42 -3.39
C SER A 156 11.83 -2.21 -4.24
N ASN A 157 13.11 -2.12 -4.57
CA ASN A 157 13.65 -1.04 -5.39
C ASN A 157 13.48 -1.25 -6.91
N ALA A 158 12.69 -2.25 -7.32
CA ALA A 158 12.45 -2.60 -8.73
C ALA A 158 13.74 -2.86 -9.57
N GLY A 159 14.85 -3.19 -8.92
CA GLY A 159 16.14 -3.43 -9.57
C GLY A 159 16.93 -2.15 -9.88
N LEU A 160 16.63 -1.03 -9.25
CA LEU A 160 17.39 0.22 -9.37
C LEU A 160 18.75 0.15 -8.67
N GLY A 161 18.87 -0.70 -7.63
CA GLY A 161 20.12 -0.96 -6.91
C GLY A 161 20.82 -2.24 -7.38
N SER A 162 22.05 -2.46 -6.87
CA SER A 162 22.79 -3.71 -7.09
C SER A 162 22.17 -4.90 -6.36
N GLU A 163 21.52 -4.63 -5.22
CA GLU A 163 20.76 -5.59 -4.42
C GLU A 163 19.27 -5.26 -4.48
N ASN A 164 18.43 -6.28 -4.49
CA ASN A 164 16.97 -6.14 -4.45
C ASN A 164 16.33 -7.38 -3.80
N PRO A 165 16.60 -7.65 -2.50
CA PRO A 165 16.06 -8.83 -1.84
C PRO A 165 14.57 -8.75 -1.56
N GLY A 166 13.98 -7.55 -1.66
CA GLY A 166 12.60 -7.25 -1.29
C GLY A 166 12.29 -7.45 0.18
N LEU A 167 11.25 -6.78 0.67
CA LEU A 167 10.76 -6.87 2.04
C LEU A 167 9.26 -7.16 2.04
N ASN A 168 8.85 -8.27 2.67
CA ASN A 168 7.44 -8.63 2.80
C ASN A 168 6.97 -8.40 4.23
N MET A 169 5.85 -7.70 4.40
CA MET A 169 5.32 -7.35 5.71
C MET A 169 3.81 -7.58 5.78
N HIS A 170 3.35 -7.94 6.98
CA HIS A 170 1.97 -7.76 7.41
C HIS A 170 1.85 -6.39 8.05
N ALA A 171 0.80 -5.65 7.77
CA ALA A 171 0.55 -4.36 8.40
C ALA A 171 -0.91 -4.23 8.85
N PHE A 172 -1.08 -3.60 10.00
CA PHE A 172 -2.37 -3.22 10.57
C PHE A 172 -2.41 -1.71 10.71
N SER A 173 -3.52 -1.11 10.36
CA SER A 173 -3.76 0.33 10.53
C SER A 173 -5.09 0.60 11.19
N LEU A 174 -5.11 1.70 11.93
CA LEU A 174 -6.31 2.33 12.49
C LEU A 174 -6.36 3.76 11.97
N SER A 175 -7.47 4.17 11.39
CA SER A 175 -7.66 5.54 10.90
C SER A 175 -8.97 6.14 11.38
N TYR A 176 -8.97 7.48 11.47
CA TYR A 176 -10.15 8.32 11.66
C TYR A 176 -10.50 8.95 10.32
N ARG A 177 -11.77 8.87 9.93
CA ARG A 177 -12.34 9.43 8.70
C ARG A 177 -13.18 10.67 9.04
N PHE A 178 -13.01 11.70 8.24
CA PHE A 178 -13.68 13.00 8.42
C PHE A 178 -15.07 13.05 7.81
#